data_1a210da896515f7ca2f24f7371fb6c78
#
_entry.id   1a210da896515f7ca2f24f7371fb6c78
#
_cell.length_a   1.000
_cell.length_b   1.000
_cell.length_c   1.000
_cell.angle_alpha   90.00
_cell.angle_beta   90.00
_cell.angle_gamma   90.00
#
_symmetry.space_group_name_H-M   'P 1'
#
loop_
_entity.id
_entity.type
_entity.pdbx_description
1 polymer ?
#
loop_
_entity_poly.entity_id
_entity_poly.type
_entity_poly.pdbx_seq_one_letter_code
_entity_poly.pdbx_strand_id
1 'polypeptide(L)'
;MAGVSLAVPVFTLMIAFGDIFGLGGSSIISRLLGEKNETAAKKASAFCIWTSIGFGLLVTLILLLFRAPVLALLGAKGTTYQHASDYYTWIAIGSAAIIFGLVPSNILRTEGMAAQAMICSILGSIINIVLDPMFIFVLNQGAAGAAIATVLGNVFADCYYLFVIVTKSQRLSASIREIHISGTMARDIFTIGIPASITNLMQSFMVMMTNHFLLAYGTDKIAAMGIALKANMITALILVGFAFGGQSVGNALGAFLLSVCRQGVLYAAFLFLLSNLFGYHGVLLSQACADLATAVMAVCIIRNLFKK
;
A
#
# COMPACT_ATOMS: atom_id res chain seq x y z
N MET A 1 11.13 9.49 -17.99
CA MET A 1 11.52 8.84 -16.70
C MET A 1 11.30 9.79 -15.52
N ALA A 2 11.91 10.99 -15.45
CA ALA A 2 11.79 11.90 -14.30
C ALA A 2 10.33 12.29 -13.95
N GLY A 3 9.48 12.56 -14.96
CA GLY A 3 8.08 12.93 -14.72
C GLY A 3 7.25 11.82 -14.04
N VAL A 4 7.50 10.56 -14.39
CA VAL A 4 6.84 9.40 -13.76
C VAL A 4 7.29 9.23 -12.30
N SER A 5 8.58 9.41 -12.03
CA SER A 5 9.13 9.29 -10.67
C SER A 5 8.56 10.33 -9.70
N LEU A 6 8.19 11.52 -10.19
CA LEU A 6 7.56 12.57 -9.38
C LEU A 6 6.14 12.17 -8.90
N ALA A 7 5.44 11.29 -9.59
CA ALA A 7 4.09 10.87 -9.21
C ALA A 7 4.07 9.64 -8.28
N VAL A 8 5.22 8.98 -8.04
CA VAL A 8 5.31 7.81 -7.12
C VAL A 8 4.75 8.10 -5.73
N PRO A 9 4.99 9.25 -5.08
CA PRO A 9 4.40 9.54 -3.77
C PRO A 9 2.88 9.56 -3.79
N VAL A 10 2.26 10.03 -4.88
CA VAL A 10 0.80 10.04 -5.03
C VAL A 10 0.25 8.62 -5.14
N PHE A 11 0.91 7.78 -5.92
CA PHE A 11 0.55 6.36 -6.03
C PHE A 11 0.64 5.63 -4.68
N THR A 12 1.71 5.89 -3.92
CA THR A 12 1.88 5.33 -2.57
C THR A 12 0.80 5.80 -1.60
N LEU A 13 0.38 7.07 -1.71
CA LEU A 13 -0.73 7.61 -0.93
C LEU A 13 -2.05 6.88 -1.24
N MET A 14 -2.32 6.58 -2.52
CA MET A 14 -3.49 5.78 -2.91
C MET A 14 -3.45 4.37 -2.32
N ILE A 15 -2.27 3.71 -2.33
CA ILE A 15 -2.09 2.40 -1.68
C ILE A 15 -2.41 2.51 -0.19
N ALA A 16 -1.88 3.51 0.50
CA ALA A 16 -2.14 3.72 1.92
C ALA A 16 -3.64 3.92 2.20
N PHE A 17 -4.36 4.65 1.36
CA PHE A 17 -5.81 4.82 1.49
C PHE A 17 -6.58 3.52 1.24
N GLY A 18 -6.17 2.72 0.27
CA GLY A 18 -6.78 1.41 0.01
C GLY A 18 -6.57 0.43 1.17
N ASP A 19 -5.41 0.49 1.81
CA ASP A 19 -5.08 -0.35 2.96
C ASP A 19 -5.91 -0.04 4.21
N ILE A 20 -6.43 1.18 4.36
CA ILE A 20 -7.36 1.50 5.45
C ILE A 20 -8.55 0.53 5.42
N PHE A 21 -9.16 0.36 4.26
CA PHE A 21 -10.33 -0.50 4.08
C PHE A 21 -9.92 -1.97 3.85
N GLY A 22 -8.82 -2.19 3.15
CA GLY A 22 -8.32 -3.53 2.82
C GLY A 22 -7.81 -4.28 4.04
N LEU A 23 -6.84 -3.73 4.77
CA LEU A 23 -6.26 -4.36 5.96
C LEU A 23 -7.18 -4.25 7.17
N GLY A 24 -7.84 -3.09 7.36
CA GLY A 24 -8.81 -2.91 8.42
C GLY A 24 -10.00 -3.86 8.26
N GLY A 25 -10.57 -3.92 7.05
CA GLY A 25 -11.68 -4.80 6.72
C GLY A 25 -11.31 -6.27 6.84
N SER A 26 -10.19 -6.69 6.27
CA SER A 26 -9.75 -8.08 6.32
C SER A 26 -9.54 -8.59 7.75
N SER A 27 -9.02 -7.75 8.64
CA SER A 27 -8.84 -8.11 10.06
C SER A 27 -10.18 -8.37 10.76
N ILE A 28 -11.17 -7.49 10.57
CA ILE A 28 -12.50 -7.64 11.17
C ILE A 28 -13.25 -8.82 10.55
N ILE A 29 -13.21 -8.98 9.22
CA ILE A 29 -13.84 -10.09 8.51
C ILE A 29 -13.24 -11.42 8.98
N SER A 30 -11.91 -11.54 9.11
CA SER A 30 -11.25 -12.75 9.63
C SER A 30 -11.77 -13.13 11.02
N ARG A 31 -11.92 -12.15 11.91
CA ARG A 31 -12.47 -12.38 13.26
C ARG A 31 -13.91 -12.86 13.20
N LEU A 32 -14.76 -12.19 12.42
CA LEU A 32 -16.17 -12.56 12.26
C LEU A 32 -16.35 -13.96 11.66
N LEU A 33 -15.51 -14.34 10.70
CA LEU A 33 -15.50 -15.69 10.14
C LEU A 33 -15.04 -16.74 11.16
N GLY A 34 -14.07 -16.40 12.04
CA GLY A 34 -13.65 -17.23 13.16
C GLY A 34 -14.78 -17.43 14.19
N GLU A 35 -15.58 -16.40 14.43
CA GLU A 35 -16.78 -16.43 15.27
C GLU A 35 -18.00 -17.11 14.59
N LYS A 36 -17.85 -17.59 13.35
CA LYS A 36 -18.91 -18.17 12.49
C LYS A 36 -20.08 -17.19 12.22
N ASN A 37 -19.83 -15.91 12.31
CA ASN A 37 -20.85 -14.86 12.04
C ASN A 37 -20.75 -14.40 10.58
N GLU A 38 -21.22 -15.25 9.66
CA GLU A 38 -21.14 -14.99 8.21
C GLU A 38 -21.99 -13.79 7.79
N THR A 39 -23.12 -13.54 8.46
CA THR A 39 -23.98 -12.38 8.16
C THR A 39 -23.26 -11.07 8.43
N ALA A 40 -22.54 -10.96 9.54
CA ALA A 40 -21.75 -9.77 9.85
C ALA A 40 -20.53 -9.64 8.92
N ALA A 41 -19.91 -10.76 8.54
CA ALA A 41 -18.80 -10.77 7.58
C ALA A 41 -19.23 -10.27 6.19
N LYS A 42 -20.41 -10.67 5.69
CA LYS A 42 -21.00 -10.16 4.44
C LYS A 42 -21.22 -8.65 4.51
N LYS A 43 -21.80 -8.16 5.60
CA LYS A 43 -22.03 -6.71 5.79
C LYS A 43 -20.70 -5.94 5.85
N ALA A 44 -19.71 -6.44 6.58
CA ALA A 44 -18.39 -5.82 6.67
C ALA A 44 -17.68 -5.77 5.30
N SER A 45 -17.76 -6.85 4.50
CA SER A 45 -17.16 -6.87 3.16
C SER A 45 -17.85 -5.89 2.21
N ALA A 46 -19.20 -5.86 2.19
CA ALA A 46 -19.96 -4.91 1.39
C ALA A 46 -19.65 -3.45 1.78
N PHE A 47 -19.57 -3.16 3.08
CA PHE A 47 -19.16 -1.84 3.56
C PHE A 47 -17.78 -1.44 3.08
N CYS A 48 -16.76 -2.27 3.25
CA CYS A 48 -15.38 -1.97 2.82
C CYS A 48 -15.32 -1.73 1.30
N ILE A 49 -16.00 -2.55 0.49
CA ILE A 49 -16.08 -2.43 -0.96
C ILE A 49 -16.67 -1.07 -1.36
N TRP A 50 -17.87 -0.75 -0.90
CA TRP A 50 -18.56 0.45 -1.35
C TRP A 50 -17.96 1.73 -0.77
N THR A 51 -17.50 1.69 0.49
CA THR A 51 -16.85 2.84 1.11
C THR A 51 -15.52 3.15 0.43
N SER A 52 -14.74 2.14 0.04
CA SER A 52 -13.49 2.36 -0.69
C SER A 52 -13.72 2.95 -2.09
N ILE A 53 -14.78 2.55 -2.80
CA ILE A 53 -15.18 3.15 -4.07
C ILE A 53 -15.56 4.61 -3.86
N GLY A 54 -16.44 4.91 -2.91
CA GLY A 54 -16.87 6.27 -2.61
C GLY A 54 -15.71 7.17 -2.16
N PHE A 55 -14.84 6.66 -1.30
CA PHE A 55 -13.63 7.34 -0.87
C PHE A 55 -12.64 7.54 -2.02
N GLY A 56 -12.46 6.54 -2.87
CA GLY A 56 -11.62 6.63 -4.06
C GLY A 56 -12.10 7.70 -5.03
N LEU A 57 -13.41 7.80 -5.27
CA LEU A 57 -14.00 8.87 -6.08
C LEU A 57 -13.80 10.26 -5.46
N LEU A 58 -13.91 10.37 -4.14
CA LEU A 58 -13.60 11.61 -3.42
C LEU A 58 -12.14 12.00 -3.59
N VAL A 59 -11.20 11.04 -3.46
CA VAL A 59 -9.77 11.26 -3.68
C VAL A 59 -9.51 11.68 -5.13
N THR A 60 -10.14 11.03 -6.12
CA THR A 60 -10.09 11.43 -7.52
C THR A 60 -10.46 12.90 -7.69
N LEU A 61 -11.58 13.30 -7.12
CA LEU A 61 -12.07 14.69 -7.20
C LEU A 61 -11.07 15.67 -6.58
N ILE A 62 -10.57 15.37 -5.38
CA ILE A 62 -9.58 16.21 -4.68
C ILE A 62 -8.29 16.33 -5.51
N LEU A 63 -7.76 15.21 -6.00
CA LEU A 63 -6.51 15.21 -6.78
C LEU A 63 -6.63 15.98 -8.09
N LEU A 64 -7.80 15.92 -8.76
CA LEU A 64 -8.04 16.69 -9.98
C LEU A 64 -8.24 18.18 -9.71
N LEU A 65 -8.98 18.54 -8.65
CA LEU A 65 -9.18 19.95 -8.25
C LEU A 65 -7.87 20.61 -7.80
N PHE A 66 -7.05 19.90 -7.06
CA PHE A 66 -5.77 20.39 -6.53
C PHE A 66 -4.56 19.98 -7.38
N ARG A 67 -4.76 19.71 -8.68
CA ARG A 67 -3.70 19.30 -9.61
C ARG A 67 -2.49 20.22 -9.59
N ALA A 68 -2.70 21.53 -9.74
CA ALA A 68 -1.61 22.51 -9.82
C ALA A 68 -0.79 22.61 -8.52
N PRO A 69 -1.38 22.76 -7.34
CA PRO A 69 -0.62 22.78 -6.09
C PRO A 69 0.08 21.46 -5.79
N VAL A 70 -0.51 20.30 -6.12
CA VAL A 70 0.14 19.00 -5.91
C VAL A 70 1.35 18.84 -6.84
N LEU A 71 1.26 19.20 -8.11
CA LEU A 71 2.39 19.16 -9.04
C LEU A 71 3.51 20.12 -8.61
N ALA A 72 3.17 21.30 -8.10
CA ALA A 72 4.15 22.24 -7.54
C ALA A 72 4.86 21.66 -6.31
N LEU A 73 4.12 21.01 -5.40
CA LEU A 73 4.67 20.32 -4.21
C LEU A 73 5.60 19.19 -4.61
N LEU A 74 5.27 18.43 -5.67
CA LEU A 74 6.11 17.35 -6.21
C LEU A 74 7.37 17.87 -6.93
N GLY A 75 7.52 19.18 -7.09
CA GLY A 75 8.69 19.79 -7.73
C GLY A 75 8.70 19.73 -9.25
N ALA A 76 7.55 19.54 -9.89
CA ALA A 76 7.42 19.57 -11.34
C ALA A 76 7.65 20.99 -11.88
N LYS A 77 8.72 21.18 -12.68
CA LYS A 77 9.09 22.48 -13.26
C LYS A 77 9.59 22.34 -14.71
N GLY A 78 9.43 23.40 -15.50
CA GLY A 78 9.96 23.48 -16.87
C GLY A 78 9.47 22.35 -17.78
N THR A 79 10.38 21.71 -18.49
CA THR A 79 10.09 20.62 -19.45
C THR A 79 9.53 19.36 -18.80
N THR A 80 9.83 19.15 -17.51
CA THR A 80 9.34 17.99 -16.76
C THR A 80 7.87 18.13 -16.35
N TYR A 81 7.37 19.37 -16.29
CA TYR A 81 5.99 19.67 -15.85
C TYR A 81 4.94 19.00 -16.74
N GLN A 82 5.10 19.10 -18.08
CA GLN A 82 4.13 18.52 -19.01
C GLN A 82 3.99 17.01 -18.82
N HIS A 83 5.12 16.29 -18.85
CA HIS A 83 5.11 14.83 -18.70
C HIS A 83 4.63 14.36 -17.31
N ALA A 84 4.99 15.11 -16.26
CA ALA A 84 4.51 14.81 -14.89
C ALA A 84 3.01 15.06 -14.78
N SER A 85 2.52 16.15 -15.41
CA SER A 85 1.12 16.54 -15.42
C SER A 85 0.24 15.53 -16.17
N ASP A 86 0.71 15.06 -17.33
CA ASP A 86 -0.01 14.07 -18.14
C ASP A 86 -0.12 12.73 -17.41
N TYR A 87 0.98 12.24 -16.87
CA TYR A 87 1.01 11.04 -16.05
C TYR A 87 0.11 11.15 -14.79
N TYR A 88 0.28 12.26 -14.05
CA TYR A 88 -0.49 12.54 -12.85
C TYR A 88 -2.00 12.56 -13.09
N THR A 89 -2.43 13.19 -14.19
CA THR A 89 -3.87 13.32 -14.49
C THR A 89 -4.53 11.95 -14.66
N TRP A 90 -3.90 11.05 -15.40
CA TRP A 90 -4.44 9.71 -15.62
C TRP A 90 -4.39 8.84 -14.36
N ILE A 91 -3.32 8.95 -13.57
CA ILE A 91 -3.27 8.28 -12.26
C ILE A 91 -4.33 8.85 -11.31
N ALA A 92 -4.56 10.16 -11.30
CA ALA A 92 -5.61 10.77 -10.49
C ALA A 92 -7.01 10.29 -10.91
N ILE A 93 -7.29 10.17 -12.22
CA ILE A 93 -8.55 9.59 -12.72
C ILE A 93 -8.70 8.13 -12.27
N GLY A 94 -7.61 7.37 -12.32
CA GLY A 94 -7.59 5.96 -11.91
C GLY A 94 -7.52 5.72 -10.40
N SER A 95 -7.46 6.76 -9.57
CA SER A 95 -7.26 6.59 -8.12
C SER A 95 -8.35 5.77 -7.45
N ALA A 96 -9.59 5.87 -7.91
CA ALA A 96 -10.69 5.06 -7.40
C ALA A 96 -10.45 3.56 -7.62
N ALA A 97 -9.97 3.15 -8.80
CA ALA A 97 -9.63 1.77 -9.10
C ALA A 97 -8.41 1.31 -8.27
N ILE A 98 -7.35 2.12 -8.19
CA ILE A 98 -6.15 1.78 -7.43
C ILE A 98 -6.47 1.56 -5.94
N ILE A 99 -7.28 2.45 -5.34
CA ILE A 99 -7.71 2.35 -3.93
C ILE A 99 -8.60 1.14 -3.73
N PHE A 100 -9.58 0.93 -4.63
CA PHE A 100 -10.54 -0.16 -4.54
C PHE A 100 -9.85 -1.53 -4.65
N GLY A 101 -8.93 -1.74 -5.60
CA GLY A 101 -8.32 -3.04 -5.88
C GLY A 101 -7.61 -3.68 -4.68
N LEU A 102 -7.14 -2.87 -3.74
CA LEU A 102 -6.53 -3.36 -2.50
C LEU A 102 -7.55 -4.01 -1.54
N VAL A 103 -8.81 -3.58 -1.58
CA VAL A 103 -9.85 -4.11 -0.69
C VAL A 103 -10.20 -5.55 -1.03
N PRO A 104 -10.69 -5.89 -2.24
CA PRO A 104 -11.03 -7.27 -2.58
C PRO A 104 -9.80 -8.19 -2.55
N SER A 105 -8.60 -7.68 -2.89
CA SER A 105 -7.35 -8.43 -2.77
C SER A 105 -7.10 -8.91 -1.33
N ASN A 106 -7.36 -8.09 -0.33
CA ASN A 106 -7.16 -8.44 1.06
C ASN A 106 -8.31 -9.27 1.63
N ILE A 107 -9.57 -8.92 1.36
CA ILE A 107 -10.73 -9.63 1.92
C ILE A 107 -10.90 -11.06 1.36
N LEU A 108 -10.57 -11.32 0.10
CA LEU A 108 -10.62 -12.68 -0.46
C LEU A 108 -9.69 -13.65 0.25
N ARG A 109 -8.53 -13.16 0.71
CA ARG A 109 -7.58 -14.00 1.48
C ARG A 109 -8.18 -14.45 2.81
N THR A 110 -9.08 -13.68 3.42
CA THR A 110 -9.72 -14.03 4.69
C THR A 110 -10.66 -15.23 4.57
N GLU A 111 -11.25 -15.43 3.39
CA GLU A 111 -12.09 -16.58 3.07
C GLU A 111 -11.29 -17.83 2.64
N GLY A 112 -9.96 -17.73 2.60
CA GLY A 112 -9.08 -18.80 2.09
C GLY A 112 -8.88 -18.77 0.58
N MET A 113 -9.41 -17.77 -0.14
CA MET A 113 -9.32 -17.61 -1.59
C MET A 113 -8.07 -16.86 -2.03
N ALA A 114 -6.92 -17.12 -1.37
CA ALA A 114 -5.66 -16.44 -1.66
C ALA A 114 -5.17 -16.67 -3.10
N ALA A 115 -5.37 -17.88 -3.65
CA ALA A 115 -5.01 -18.19 -5.03
C ALA A 115 -5.81 -17.35 -6.03
N GLN A 116 -7.12 -17.20 -5.82
CA GLN A 116 -7.97 -16.37 -6.67
C GLN A 116 -7.57 -14.89 -6.58
N ALA A 117 -7.31 -14.38 -5.36
CA ALA A 117 -6.82 -13.01 -5.17
C ALA A 117 -5.51 -12.77 -5.94
N MET A 118 -4.58 -13.74 -5.91
CA MET A 118 -3.32 -13.68 -6.64
C MET A 118 -3.53 -13.70 -8.16
N ILE A 119 -4.41 -14.58 -8.66
CA ILE A 119 -4.75 -14.65 -10.10
C ILE A 119 -5.30 -13.31 -10.59
N CYS A 120 -6.21 -12.66 -9.84
CA CYS A 120 -6.74 -11.35 -10.19
C CYS A 120 -5.62 -10.30 -10.31
N SER A 121 -4.69 -10.24 -9.34
CA SER A 121 -3.55 -9.32 -9.37
C SER A 121 -2.62 -9.59 -10.55
N ILE A 122 -2.34 -10.86 -10.84
CA ILE A 122 -1.48 -11.29 -11.96
C ILE A 122 -2.11 -10.90 -13.30
N LEU A 123 -3.41 -11.12 -13.48
CA LEU A 123 -4.13 -10.74 -14.71
C LEU A 123 -4.07 -9.23 -14.95
N GLY A 124 -4.29 -8.40 -13.90
CA GLY A 124 -4.13 -6.96 -14.00
C GLY A 124 -2.72 -6.55 -14.41
N SER A 125 -1.70 -7.20 -13.82
CA SER A 125 -0.29 -6.95 -14.16
C SER A 125 0.05 -7.36 -15.59
N ILE A 126 -0.45 -8.50 -16.07
CA ILE A 126 -0.24 -8.95 -17.46
C ILE A 126 -0.88 -7.96 -18.44
N ILE A 127 -2.11 -7.52 -18.17
CA ILE A 127 -2.80 -6.53 -19.00
C ILE A 127 -2.00 -5.23 -19.04
N ASN A 128 -1.51 -4.74 -17.90
CA ASN A 128 -0.65 -3.56 -17.85
C ASN A 128 0.60 -3.76 -18.71
N ILE A 129 1.35 -4.87 -18.56
CA ILE A 129 2.58 -5.17 -19.32
C ILE A 129 2.30 -5.21 -20.84
N VAL A 130 1.15 -5.72 -21.27
CA VAL A 130 0.77 -5.78 -22.69
C VAL A 130 0.37 -4.41 -23.21
N LEU A 131 -0.36 -3.65 -22.42
CA LEU A 131 -0.85 -2.32 -22.80
C LEU A 131 0.24 -1.25 -22.76
N ASP A 132 1.25 -1.35 -21.89
CA ASP A 132 2.34 -0.39 -21.76
C ASP A 132 3.03 -0.10 -23.12
N PRO A 133 3.60 -1.09 -23.85
CA PRO A 133 4.23 -0.83 -25.13
C PRO A 133 3.25 -0.31 -26.19
N MET A 134 2.00 -0.74 -26.14
CA MET A 134 0.97 -0.28 -27.09
C MET A 134 0.68 1.22 -26.89
N PHE A 135 0.44 1.68 -25.68
CA PHE A 135 0.14 3.10 -25.39
C PHE A 135 1.39 3.98 -25.51
N ILE A 136 2.55 3.50 -25.05
CA ILE A 136 3.79 4.29 -25.03
C ILE A 136 4.37 4.45 -26.44
N PHE A 137 4.50 3.36 -27.20
CA PHE A 137 5.23 3.34 -28.47
C PHE A 137 4.31 3.39 -29.69
N VAL A 138 3.23 2.58 -29.73
CA VAL A 138 2.36 2.51 -30.92
C VAL A 138 1.47 3.75 -30.99
N LEU A 139 0.87 4.15 -29.87
CA LEU A 139 0.01 5.34 -29.78
C LEU A 139 0.77 6.64 -29.46
N ASN A 140 2.09 6.56 -29.27
CA ASN A 140 2.99 7.71 -28.98
C ASN A 140 2.54 8.59 -27.80
N GLN A 141 1.86 8.00 -26.80
CA GLN A 141 1.34 8.77 -25.65
C GLN A 141 2.39 8.95 -24.52
N GLY A 142 3.57 8.32 -24.64
CA GLY A 142 4.66 8.51 -23.69
C GLY A 142 4.26 8.25 -22.23
N ALA A 143 4.45 9.24 -21.36
CA ALA A 143 4.14 9.13 -19.94
C ALA A 143 2.65 8.94 -19.65
N ALA A 144 1.77 9.61 -20.42
CA ALA A 144 0.31 9.44 -20.29
C ALA A 144 -0.08 7.98 -20.62
N GLY A 145 0.53 7.40 -21.67
CA GLY A 145 0.29 6.00 -22.07
C GLY A 145 0.59 5.00 -20.96
N ALA A 146 1.71 5.16 -20.25
CA ALA A 146 2.05 4.32 -19.10
C ALA A 146 1.02 4.44 -17.96
N ALA A 147 0.53 5.65 -17.68
CA ALA A 147 -0.51 5.86 -16.68
C ALA A 147 -1.83 5.20 -17.08
N ILE A 148 -2.25 5.35 -18.34
CA ILE A 148 -3.47 4.73 -18.89
C ILE A 148 -3.39 3.20 -18.78
N ALA A 149 -2.28 2.61 -19.20
CA ALA A 149 -2.08 1.16 -19.11
C ALA A 149 -2.14 0.66 -17.66
N THR A 150 -1.55 1.41 -16.73
CA THR A 150 -1.62 1.11 -15.29
C THR A 150 -3.06 1.16 -14.77
N VAL A 151 -3.81 2.20 -15.10
CA VAL A 151 -5.21 2.36 -14.68
C VAL A 151 -6.08 1.25 -15.27
N LEU A 152 -5.94 0.96 -16.57
CA LEU A 152 -6.69 -0.11 -17.22
C LEU A 152 -6.38 -1.47 -16.62
N GLY A 153 -5.11 -1.77 -16.34
CA GLY A 153 -4.71 -3.00 -15.66
C GLY A 153 -5.40 -3.16 -14.29
N ASN A 154 -5.47 -2.08 -13.50
CA ASN A 154 -6.20 -2.10 -12.21
C ASN A 154 -7.70 -2.28 -12.42
N VAL A 155 -8.34 -1.55 -13.35
CA VAL A 155 -9.78 -1.68 -13.63
C VAL A 155 -10.13 -3.12 -14.05
N PHE A 156 -9.34 -3.76 -14.91
CA PHE A 156 -9.56 -5.16 -15.28
C PHE A 156 -9.40 -6.11 -14.09
N ALA A 157 -8.39 -5.90 -13.25
CA ALA A 157 -8.24 -6.67 -12.01
C ALA A 157 -9.45 -6.49 -11.09
N ASP A 158 -9.94 -5.28 -10.94
CA ASP A 158 -11.09 -4.92 -10.11
C ASP A 158 -12.38 -5.58 -10.59
N CYS A 159 -12.63 -5.56 -11.90
CA CYS A 159 -13.76 -6.26 -12.50
C CYS A 159 -13.69 -7.77 -12.21
N TYR A 160 -12.49 -8.35 -12.32
CA TYR A 160 -12.32 -9.78 -12.06
C TYR A 160 -12.42 -10.10 -10.56
N TYR A 161 -11.94 -9.22 -9.67
CA TYR A 161 -12.18 -9.34 -8.23
C TYR A 161 -13.67 -9.35 -7.89
N LEU A 162 -14.43 -8.40 -8.43
CA LEU A 162 -15.88 -8.35 -8.23
C LEU A 162 -16.57 -9.61 -8.77
N PHE A 163 -16.17 -10.07 -9.95
CA PHE A 163 -16.67 -11.32 -10.53
C PHE A 163 -16.42 -12.50 -9.58
N VAL A 164 -15.22 -12.64 -9.03
CA VAL A 164 -14.88 -13.72 -8.08
C VAL A 164 -15.70 -13.62 -6.79
N ILE A 165 -15.86 -12.41 -6.23
CA ILE A 165 -16.67 -12.21 -5.02
C ILE A 165 -18.13 -12.60 -5.26
N VAL A 166 -18.71 -12.16 -6.38
CA VAL A 166 -20.14 -12.40 -6.66
C VAL A 166 -20.42 -13.86 -7.03
N THR A 167 -19.48 -14.55 -7.73
CA THR A 167 -19.74 -15.88 -8.28
C THR A 167 -19.16 -17.03 -7.45
N LYS A 168 -18.07 -16.81 -6.73
CA LYS A 168 -17.34 -17.87 -6.05
C LYS A 168 -17.32 -17.75 -4.53
N SER A 169 -17.46 -16.53 -3.98
CA SER A 169 -17.49 -16.35 -2.55
C SER A 169 -18.86 -16.72 -1.98
N GLN A 170 -18.85 -17.44 -0.86
CA GLN A 170 -20.06 -17.77 -0.11
C GLN A 170 -20.25 -16.91 1.14
N ARG A 171 -19.14 -16.36 1.66
CA ARG A 171 -19.07 -15.68 2.96
C ARG A 171 -18.82 -14.18 2.85
N LEU A 172 -18.52 -13.69 1.64
CA LEU A 172 -18.35 -12.27 1.34
C LEU A 172 -19.49 -11.79 0.45
N SER A 173 -19.76 -10.49 0.45
CA SER A 173 -20.80 -9.89 -0.38
C SER A 173 -20.34 -8.54 -0.92
N ALA A 174 -20.70 -8.27 -2.17
CA ALA A 174 -20.57 -6.95 -2.79
C ALA A 174 -21.94 -6.25 -2.94
N SER A 175 -22.99 -6.79 -2.31
CA SER A 175 -24.35 -6.25 -2.44
C SER A 175 -24.49 -4.90 -1.71
N ILE A 176 -24.95 -3.87 -2.44
CA ILE A 176 -25.22 -2.54 -1.88
C ILE A 176 -26.25 -2.56 -0.75
N ARG A 177 -27.14 -3.58 -0.72
CA ARG A 177 -28.15 -3.72 0.31
C ARG A 177 -27.59 -4.13 1.67
N GLU A 178 -26.37 -4.64 1.70
CA GLU A 178 -25.69 -5.14 2.90
C GLU A 178 -24.68 -4.13 3.49
N ILE A 179 -24.65 -2.88 3.01
CA ILE A 179 -23.70 -1.85 3.49
C ILE A 179 -23.89 -1.48 4.96
N HIS A 180 -25.08 -1.72 5.53
CA HIS A 180 -25.40 -1.30 6.88
C HIS A 180 -24.63 -2.11 7.93
N ILE A 181 -23.63 -1.47 8.55
CA ILE A 181 -22.88 -1.99 9.68
C ILE A 181 -23.12 -1.14 10.93
N SER A 182 -22.84 -1.71 12.11
CA SER A 182 -22.85 -0.95 13.36
C SER A 182 -21.72 0.08 13.38
N GLY A 183 -21.94 1.23 14.05
CA GLY A 183 -20.90 2.24 14.22
C GLY A 183 -19.65 1.70 14.94
N THR A 184 -19.80 0.70 15.82
CA THR A 184 -18.69 0.02 16.47
C THR A 184 -17.84 -0.75 15.46
N MET A 185 -18.45 -1.49 14.53
CA MET A 185 -17.73 -2.23 13.49
C MET A 185 -17.00 -1.28 12.53
N ALA A 186 -17.62 -0.17 12.12
CA ALA A 186 -16.93 0.85 11.32
C ALA A 186 -15.72 1.41 12.06
N ARG A 187 -15.89 1.77 13.34
CA ARG A 187 -14.81 2.25 14.19
C ARG A 187 -13.65 1.24 14.27
N ASP A 188 -13.95 -0.04 14.44
CA ASP A 188 -12.94 -1.10 14.54
C ASP A 188 -12.16 -1.23 13.24
N ILE A 189 -12.80 -1.17 12.06
CA ILE A 189 -12.16 -1.16 10.74
C ILE A 189 -11.15 -0.01 10.64
N PHE A 190 -11.57 1.21 10.98
CA PHE A 190 -10.69 2.38 10.92
C PHE A 190 -9.58 2.34 11.98
N THR A 191 -9.85 1.84 13.18
CA THR A 191 -8.86 1.72 14.26
C THR A 191 -7.71 0.79 13.88
N ILE A 192 -7.97 -0.23 13.06
CA ILE A 192 -6.94 -1.16 12.56
C ILE A 192 -6.34 -0.63 11.24
N GLY A 193 -7.17 -0.16 10.33
CA GLY A 193 -6.79 0.23 8.99
C GLY A 193 -5.92 1.50 8.94
N ILE A 194 -6.24 2.53 9.73
CA ILE A 194 -5.46 3.77 9.76
C ILE A 194 -4.01 3.53 10.23
N PRO A 195 -3.77 2.82 11.35
CA PRO A 195 -2.39 2.49 11.74
C PRO A 195 -1.64 1.66 10.70
N ALA A 196 -2.29 0.69 10.07
CA ALA A 196 -1.68 -0.11 9.00
C ALA A 196 -1.28 0.75 7.79
N SER A 197 -2.14 1.67 7.38
CA SER A 197 -1.89 2.65 6.32
C SER A 197 -0.70 3.57 6.65
N ILE A 198 -0.61 4.08 7.88
CA ILE A 198 0.52 4.91 8.34
C ILE A 198 1.83 4.13 8.25
N THR A 199 1.84 2.84 8.53
CA THR A 199 3.04 2.00 8.40
C THR A 199 3.59 2.00 6.96
N ASN A 200 2.73 1.88 5.96
CA ASN A 200 3.11 1.94 4.54
C ASN A 200 3.62 3.33 4.14
N LEU A 201 3.01 4.39 4.66
CA LEU A 201 3.51 5.76 4.45
C LEU A 201 4.90 5.95 5.08
N MET A 202 5.15 5.41 6.27
CA MET A 202 6.45 5.47 6.92
C MET A 202 7.52 4.73 6.13
N GLN A 203 7.20 3.58 5.53
CA GLN A 203 8.12 2.88 4.65
C GLN A 203 8.52 3.70 3.42
N SER A 204 7.57 4.41 2.81
CA SER A 204 7.85 5.30 1.68
C SER A 204 8.71 6.49 2.10
N PHE A 205 8.42 7.06 3.25
CA PHE A 205 9.23 8.14 3.83
C PHE A 205 10.67 7.68 4.10
N MET A 206 10.85 6.46 4.62
CA MET A 206 12.15 5.84 4.82
C MET A 206 12.96 5.77 3.51
N VAL A 207 12.35 5.28 2.43
CA VAL A 207 13.02 5.18 1.12
C VAL A 207 13.40 6.55 0.58
N MET A 208 12.50 7.54 0.70
CA MET A 208 12.75 8.92 0.29
C MET A 208 13.94 9.51 1.07
N MET A 209 13.95 9.33 2.37
CA MET A 209 15.00 9.83 3.26
C MET A 209 16.36 9.17 2.94
N THR A 210 16.37 7.85 2.73
CA THR A 210 17.57 7.11 2.32
C THR A 210 18.13 7.65 1.00
N ASN A 211 17.27 7.84 0.01
CA ASN A 211 17.68 8.38 -1.28
C ASN A 211 18.27 9.79 -1.15
N HIS A 212 17.69 10.63 -0.28
CA HIS A 212 18.22 11.97 -0.01
C HIS A 212 19.64 11.93 0.54
N PHE A 213 19.92 11.06 1.52
CA PHE A 213 21.27 10.88 2.06
C PHE A 213 22.24 10.28 1.05
N LEU A 214 21.78 9.37 0.20
CA LEU A 214 22.63 8.76 -0.83
C LEU A 214 22.96 9.70 -1.99
N LEU A 215 22.16 10.75 -2.22
CA LEU A 215 22.44 11.76 -3.27
C LEU A 215 23.85 12.38 -3.13
N ALA A 216 24.32 12.58 -1.90
CA ALA A 216 25.66 13.10 -1.63
C ALA A 216 26.80 12.17 -2.11
N TYR A 217 26.51 10.89 -2.32
CA TYR A 217 27.48 9.87 -2.73
C TYR A 217 27.36 9.43 -4.21
N GLY A 218 26.47 10.10 -4.96
CA GLY A 218 26.26 9.87 -6.39
C GLY A 218 25.07 8.99 -6.73
N THR A 219 24.57 9.16 -7.95
CA THR A 219 23.36 8.47 -8.46
C THR A 219 23.51 6.96 -8.56
N ASP A 220 24.74 6.46 -8.80
CA ASP A 220 25.03 5.03 -8.87
C ASP A 220 24.77 4.31 -7.54
N LYS A 221 25.01 5.02 -6.42
CA LYS A 221 24.76 4.48 -5.08
C LYS A 221 23.26 4.38 -4.78
N ILE A 222 22.45 5.31 -5.30
CA ILE A 222 20.99 5.23 -5.23
C ILE A 222 20.47 4.04 -6.03
N ALA A 223 21.01 3.82 -7.24
CA ALA A 223 20.64 2.67 -8.05
C ALA A 223 21.01 1.34 -7.38
N ALA A 224 22.21 1.23 -6.80
CA ALA A 224 22.64 0.06 -6.04
C ALA A 224 21.75 -0.21 -4.82
N MET A 225 21.37 0.83 -4.07
CA MET A 225 20.43 0.71 -2.94
C MET A 225 19.05 0.28 -3.40
N GLY A 226 18.56 0.79 -4.53
CA GLY A 226 17.30 0.36 -5.12
C GLY A 226 17.28 -1.14 -5.47
N ILE A 227 18.39 -1.68 -5.97
CA ILE A 227 18.54 -3.12 -6.24
C ILE A 227 18.58 -3.91 -4.92
N ALA A 228 19.31 -3.43 -3.92
CA ALA A 228 19.39 -4.07 -2.60
C ALA A 228 18.01 -4.09 -1.90
N LEU A 229 17.23 -3.01 -1.98
CA LEU A 229 15.86 -2.95 -1.45
C LEU A 229 14.92 -3.93 -2.16
N LYS A 230 15.04 -4.09 -3.48
CA LYS A 230 14.26 -5.10 -4.23
C LYS A 230 14.64 -6.53 -3.85
N ALA A 231 15.92 -6.81 -3.65
CA ALA A 231 16.37 -8.11 -3.17
C ALA A 231 15.87 -8.39 -1.74
N ASN A 232 15.92 -7.40 -0.86
CA ASN A 232 15.38 -7.50 0.50
C ASN A 232 13.85 -7.68 0.51
N MET A 233 13.12 -7.21 -0.49
CA MET A 233 11.68 -7.39 -0.62
C MET A 233 11.28 -8.86 -0.70
N ILE A 234 12.12 -9.73 -1.28
CA ILE A 234 11.87 -11.18 -1.33
C ILE A 234 11.89 -11.76 0.09
N THR A 235 12.88 -11.39 0.90
CA THR A 235 12.97 -11.81 2.32
C THR A 235 11.83 -11.21 3.14
N ALA A 236 11.48 -9.94 2.89
CA ALA A 236 10.38 -9.27 3.55
C ALA A 236 9.03 -9.93 3.27
N LEU A 237 8.77 -10.42 2.06
CA LEU A 237 7.53 -11.15 1.72
C LEU A 237 7.34 -12.41 2.55
N ILE A 238 8.43 -13.15 2.84
CA ILE A 238 8.39 -14.32 3.71
C ILE A 238 8.05 -13.91 5.14
N LEU A 239 8.69 -12.86 5.66
CA LEU A 239 8.43 -12.34 7.01
C LEU A 239 7.02 -11.76 7.16
N VAL A 240 6.51 -11.10 6.12
CA VAL A 240 5.14 -10.58 6.07
C VAL A 240 4.12 -11.71 6.15
N GLY A 241 4.37 -12.85 5.50
CA GLY A 241 3.55 -14.05 5.63
C GLY A 241 3.42 -14.53 7.08
N PHE A 242 4.52 -14.54 7.83
CA PHE A 242 4.51 -14.86 9.27
C PHE A 242 3.85 -13.77 10.11
N ALA A 243 4.02 -12.50 9.77
CA ALA A 243 3.43 -11.37 10.49
C ALA A 243 1.90 -11.33 10.35
N PHE A 244 1.35 -11.62 9.17
CA PHE A 244 -0.10 -11.75 8.97
C PHE A 244 -0.69 -12.91 9.79
N GLY A 245 0.06 -14.02 9.92
CA GLY A 245 -0.32 -15.12 10.84
C GLY A 245 -0.34 -14.68 12.32
N GLY A 246 0.57 -13.79 12.72
CA GLY A 246 0.66 -13.29 14.12
C GLY A 246 -0.32 -12.16 14.46
N GLN A 247 -0.74 -11.35 13.49
CA GLN A 247 -1.73 -10.27 13.70
C GLN A 247 -3.12 -10.81 14.09
N SER A 248 -3.42 -12.05 13.74
CA SER A 248 -4.64 -12.72 14.16
C SER A 248 -4.76 -12.92 15.68
N VAL A 249 -3.68 -12.73 16.43
CA VAL A 249 -3.63 -12.92 17.91
C VAL A 249 -3.97 -11.63 18.70
N GLY A 250 -4.38 -10.54 18.07
CA GLY A 250 -5.19 -9.51 18.74
C GLY A 250 -4.46 -8.29 19.34
N ASN A 251 -3.15 -8.08 19.15
CA ASN A 251 -2.48 -6.86 19.64
C ASN A 251 -2.10 -5.88 18.52
N ALA A 252 -3.12 -5.28 17.90
CA ALA A 252 -2.94 -4.34 16.79
C ALA A 252 -2.11 -3.10 17.17
N LEU A 253 -2.26 -2.58 18.38
CA LEU A 253 -1.53 -1.41 18.86
C LEU A 253 -0.03 -1.70 19.05
N GLY A 254 0.32 -2.86 19.60
CA GLY A 254 1.70 -3.28 19.75
C GLY A 254 2.41 -3.50 18.41
N ALA A 255 1.73 -4.13 17.46
CA ALA A 255 2.25 -4.31 16.10
C ALA A 255 2.44 -2.97 15.37
N PHE A 256 1.50 -2.04 15.53
CA PHE A 256 1.59 -0.69 14.98
C PHE A 256 2.79 0.08 15.54
N LEU A 257 2.93 0.13 16.88
CA LEU A 257 4.04 0.83 17.52
C LEU A 257 5.40 0.27 17.07
N LEU A 258 5.53 -1.05 17.00
CA LEU A 258 6.76 -1.70 16.52
C LEU A 258 7.06 -1.34 15.06
N SER A 259 6.05 -1.30 14.19
CA SER A 259 6.23 -0.95 12.77
C SER A 259 6.61 0.51 12.58
N VAL A 260 5.94 1.45 13.27
CA VAL A 260 6.25 2.89 13.20
C VAL A 260 7.64 3.17 13.80
N CYS A 261 7.99 2.54 14.91
CA CYS A 261 9.34 2.64 15.46
C CYS A 261 10.39 2.13 14.49
N ARG A 262 10.17 0.95 13.90
CA ARG A 262 11.11 0.32 12.98
C ARG A 262 11.37 1.14 11.73
N GLN A 263 10.32 1.56 11.03
CA GLN A 263 10.41 2.18 9.70
C GLN A 263 10.38 3.72 9.74
N GLY A 264 9.99 4.30 10.87
CA GLY A 264 9.95 5.75 11.06
C GLY A 264 11.04 6.24 12.00
N VAL A 265 10.77 6.20 13.29
CA VAL A 265 11.57 6.92 14.30
C VAL A 265 12.97 6.34 14.45
N LEU A 266 13.09 5.03 14.68
CA LEU A 266 14.40 4.38 14.89
C LEU A 266 15.24 4.41 13.62
N TYR A 267 14.61 4.14 12.46
CA TYR A 267 15.33 4.19 11.21
C TYR A 267 15.87 5.60 10.91
N ALA A 268 15.05 6.64 11.05
CA ALA A 268 15.48 8.02 10.86
C ALA A 268 16.62 8.42 11.83
N ALA A 269 16.50 8.02 13.09
CA ALA A 269 17.54 8.29 14.10
C ALA A 269 18.87 7.59 13.74
N PHE A 270 18.83 6.28 13.39
CA PHE A 270 20.02 5.55 12.99
C PHE A 270 20.59 6.05 11.67
N LEU A 271 19.75 6.41 10.71
CA LEU A 271 20.19 6.96 9.43
C LEU A 271 20.96 8.25 9.65
N PHE A 272 20.42 9.17 10.44
CA PHE A 272 21.09 10.43 10.73
C PHE A 272 22.40 10.22 11.52
N LEU A 273 22.36 9.40 12.57
CA LEU A 273 23.52 9.15 13.43
C LEU A 273 24.65 8.43 12.66
N LEU A 274 24.32 7.31 12.00
CA LEU A 274 25.33 6.47 11.35
C LEU A 274 25.84 7.08 10.04
N SER A 275 25.02 7.86 9.31
CA SER A 275 25.50 8.57 8.12
C SER A 275 26.55 9.63 8.47
N ASN A 276 26.39 10.32 9.63
CA ASN A 276 27.39 11.27 10.11
C ASN A 276 28.66 10.59 10.62
N LEU A 277 28.58 9.40 11.22
CA LEU A 277 29.72 8.69 11.80
C LEU A 277 30.51 7.89 10.76
N PHE A 278 29.83 7.18 9.86
CA PHE A 278 30.39 6.20 8.94
C PHE A 278 30.13 6.50 7.46
N GLY A 279 29.56 7.69 7.15
CA GLY A 279 29.26 8.10 5.77
C GLY A 279 28.37 7.09 5.04
N TYR A 280 28.79 6.69 3.84
CA TYR A 280 28.05 5.74 2.99
C TYR A 280 27.76 4.39 3.68
N HIS A 281 28.74 3.83 4.38
CA HIS A 281 28.55 2.57 5.13
C HIS A 281 27.54 2.72 6.26
N GLY A 282 27.47 3.91 6.88
CA GLY A 282 26.48 4.22 7.89
C GLY A 282 25.05 4.20 7.34
N VAL A 283 24.84 4.71 6.13
CA VAL A 283 23.52 4.65 5.47
C VAL A 283 23.08 3.19 5.23
N LEU A 284 24.00 2.32 4.80
CA LEU A 284 23.72 0.90 4.57
C LEU A 284 23.40 0.14 5.88
N LEU A 285 24.09 0.47 6.96
CA LEU A 285 23.92 -0.18 8.27
C LEU A 285 22.67 0.30 9.02
N SER A 286 22.12 1.47 8.67
CA SER A 286 21.01 2.07 9.39
C SER A 286 19.79 1.16 9.49
N GLN A 287 19.46 0.43 8.42
CA GLN A 287 18.35 -0.49 8.39
C GLN A 287 18.58 -1.69 9.31
N ALA A 288 19.76 -2.30 9.25
CA ALA A 288 20.10 -3.44 10.10
C ALA A 288 20.06 -3.06 11.59
N CYS A 289 20.57 -1.88 11.94
CA CYS A 289 20.52 -1.37 13.32
C CYS A 289 19.08 -1.09 13.79
N ALA A 290 18.23 -0.51 12.93
CA ALA A 290 16.83 -0.27 13.25
C ALA A 290 16.05 -1.57 13.44
N ASP A 291 16.29 -2.56 12.58
CA ASP A 291 15.66 -3.88 12.67
C ASP A 291 16.08 -4.62 13.95
N LEU A 292 17.36 -4.56 14.31
CA LEU A 292 17.89 -5.17 15.52
C LEU A 292 17.33 -4.52 16.79
N ALA A 293 17.29 -3.19 16.84
CA ALA A 293 16.71 -2.45 17.95
C ALA A 293 15.21 -2.78 18.11
N THR A 294 14.48 -2.87 17.00
CA THR A 294 13.05 -3.23 17.02
C THR A 294 12.84 -4.67 17.46
N ALA A 295 13.71 -5.60 17.06
CA ALA A 295 13.64 -6.99 17.51
C ALA A 295 13.83 -7.10 19.03
N VAL A 296 14.75 -6.34 19.62
CA VAL A 296 14.94 -6.27 21.07
C VAL A 296 13.70 -5.70 21.75
N MET A 297 13.12 -4.62 21.22
CA MET A 297 11.88 -4.04 21.74
C MET A 297 10.71 -5.05 21.68
N ALA A 298 10.57 -5.79 20.58
CA ALA A 298 9.54 -6.82 20.44
C ALA A 298 9.67 -7.91 21.49
N VAL A 299 10.88 -8.42 21.71
CA VAL A 299 11.15 -9.41 22.76
C VAL A 299 10.80 -8.88 24.15
N CYS A 300 11.14 -7.61 24.46
CA CYS A 300 10.79 -6.98 25.73
C CYS A 300 9.26 -6.86 25.92
N ILE A 301 8.53 -6.47 24.88
CA ILE A 301 7.07 -6.36 24.92
C ILE A 301 6.43 -7.74 25.12
N ILE A 302 6.89 -8.75 24.39
CA ILE A 302 6.40 -10.13 24.49
C ILE A 302 6.65 -10.68 25.90
N ARG A 303 7.86 -10.52 26.46
CA ARG A 303 8.16 -10.96 27.84
C ARG A 303 7.27 -10.31 28.88
N ASN A 304 6.91 -9.06 28.70
CA ASN A 304 6.00 -8.35 29.61
C ASN A 304 4.54 -8.78 29.48
N LEU A 305 4.11 -9.24 28.30
CA LEU A 305 2.78 -9.80 28.06
C LEU A 305 2.62 -11.19 28.70
N PHE A 306 3.67 -12.03 28.67
CA PHE A 306 3.66 -13.36 29.29
C PHE A 306 3.90 -13.34 30.82
N LYS A 307 4.25 -12.18 31.42
CA LYS A 307 4.36 -12.01 32.87
C LYS A 307 3.06 -11.56 33.54
N LYS A 308 2.04 -11.21 32.78
CA LYS A 308 0.67 -10.95 33.24
C LYS A 308 -0.23 -12.15 32.94
#